data_632af4627373d09504e73fc7d6affff7
#
_entry.id   632af4627373d09504e73fc7d6affff7
#
_cell.length_a   1.000
_cell.length_b   1.000
_cell.length_c   1.000
_cell.angle_alpha   90.00
_cell.angle_beta   90.00
_cell.angle_gamma   90.00
#
_symmetry.space_group_name_H-M   'P 1'
#
loop_
_entity.id
_entity.type
_entity.pdbx_description
1 polymer ?
#
loop_
_entity_poly.entity_id
_entity_poly.type
_entity_poly.pdbx_seq_one_letter_code
_entity_poly.pdbx_strand_id
1 'polypeptide(L)'
;MTSFSFSSILRSATQGSYHCVAAVLLLVTMVLSGCQKEPESTDTQATNTQVATNQTTTETSTQVGQQQNSESLTILALGDSLTEGLGVASDENYPAQLQARLQELGYKNAKVINSGLSGETSTGLVNRLDWVLQTKPDITILTVGANDAIRGIDVATVDANIRTAVKRLQDNGSQVILGGMQIYDNLGSDYVQAFAAMYPKIAEDMNVTLIPFILEGVAADPKLNQADAIHPTSEGYTIIVNNNILPILKPELEQIKANQQDLSGPANTSANTSANTKIATPTETTQ
;
A
#
# COMPACT_ATOMS: atom_id res chain seq x y z
N MET A 1 -43.13 38.87 36.91
CA MET A 1 -43.77 38.16 38.02
C MET A 1 -44.30 36.86 37.52
N THR A 2 -43.67 35.81 37.78
CA THR A 2 -44.08 34.50 38.27
C THR A 2 -42.90 33.54 38.13
N SER A 3 -42.27 33.33 39.28
CA SER A 3 -41.28 32.35 39.61
C SER A 3 -41.92 30.96 39.60
N PHE A 4 -41.31 29.96 38.95
CA PHE A 4 -41.58 28.53 39.20
C PHE A 4 -40.27 27.81 39.53
N SER A 5 -40.15 27.58 40.80
CA SER A 5 -39.18 26.70 41.45
C SER A 5 -39.66 25.24 41.23
N PHE A 6 -38.78 24.36 40.74
CA PHE A 6 -38.98 22.91 40.87
C PHE A 6 -37.75 22.30 41.56
N SER A 7 -38.01 22.08 42.84
CA SER A 7 -37.14 21.31 43.72
C SER A 7 -37.57 19.85 43.75
N SER A 8 -36.58 18.96 43.82
CA SER A 8 -36.66 17.61 44.37
C SER A 8 -37.56 16.55 43.74
N ILE A 9 -36.91 15.53 43.12
CA ILE A 9 -37.18 14.12 43.47
C ILE A 9 -35.85 13.36 43.38
N LEU A 10 -35.19 13.21 44.54
CA LEU A 10 -34.21 12.15 44.81
C LEU A 10 -35.03 11.00 45.42
N ARG A 11 -34.94 9.78 44.86
CA ARG A 11 -34.92 8.50 45.63
C ARG A 11 -34.93 7.31 44.66
N SER A 12 -33.81 6.60 44.69
CA SER A 12 -33.76 5.22 45.17
C SER A 12 -34.12 4.11 44.13
N ALA A 13 -33.13 3.47 43.60
CA ALA A 13 -33.19 2.00 43.40
C ALA A 13 -31.78 1.42 43.58
N THR A 14 -31.63 0.87 44.70
CA THR A 14 -30.58 0.03 45.27
C THR A 14 -30.47 -1.31 44.56
N GLN A 15 -29.22 -1.79 44.50
CA GLN A 15 -28.82 -3.19 44.72
C GLN A 15 -29.55 -4.32 43.96
N GLY A 16 -28.81 -5.00 43.15
CA GLY A 16 -29.13 -6.30 42.62
C GLY A 16 -28.13 -6.77 41.58
N SER A 17 -27.22 -7.46 41.96
CA SER A 17 -26.65 -8.77 41.68
C SER A 17 -25.22 -8.78 41.23
N TYR A 18 -24.36 -8.81 42.23
CA TYR A 18 -23.03 -9.45 42.10
C TYR A 18 -23.20 -10.93 42.45
N HIS A 19 -23.49 -11.79 41.49
CA HIS A 19 -23.30 -13.24 41.59
C HIS A 19 -23.45 -13.83 40.19
N CYS A 20 -22.39 -13.98 39.44
CA CYS A 20 -22.15 -14.99 38.40
C CYS A 20 -20.83 -14.76 37.68
N VAL A 21 -19.73 -14.71 38.45
CA VAL A 21 -18.37 -14.84 37.88
C VAL A 21 -17.57 -15.72 38.85
N ALA A 22 -17.87 -16.96 38.90
CA ALA A 22 -17.01 -17.99 39.52
C ALA A 22 -17.51 -19.39 39.15
N ALA A 23 -17.39 -19.85 37.95
CA ALA A 23 -17.43 -21.27 37.58
C ALA A 23 -17.13 -21.50 36.10
N VAL A 24 -15.92 -21.23 35.62
CA VAL A 24 -15.32 -21.95 34.49
C VAL A 24 -13.79 -21.78 34.57
N LEU A 25 -13.21 -22.40 35.53
CA LEU A 25 -11.77 -22.60 35.66
C LEU A 25 -11.54 -23.94 36.30
N LEU A 26 -11.62 -25.00 35.51
CA LEU A 26 -11.09 -26.34 35.82
C LEU A 26 -11.62 -27.30 34.75
N LEU A 27 -10.79 -27.55 33.73
CA LEU A 27 -10.78 -28.82 32.95
C LEU A 27 -9.99 -28.59 31.64
N VAL A 28 -8.67 -28.48 31.71
CA VAL A 28 -7.78 -28.98 30.66
C VAL A 28 -6.42 -29.26 31.31
N THR A 29 -6.31 -30.44 31.88
CA THR A 29 -5.01 -31.09 32.03
C THR A 29 -5.22 -32.58 31.69
N MET A 30 -4.26 -33.14 31.01
CA MET A 30 -4.08 -34.48 30.54
C MET A 30 -4.63 -34.80 29.15
N VAL A 31 -3.76 -34.82 28.16
CA VAL A 31 -3.25 -36.04 27.52
C VAL A 31 -1.93 -35.75 26.84
N LEU A 32 -0.84 -36.08 27.49
CA LEU A 32 0.46 -36.39 26.92
C LEU A 32 0.53 -37.92 26.86
N SER A 33 0.63 -38.50 25.68
CA SER A 33 1.38 -39.72 25.37
C SER A 33 0.93 -40.33 24.05
N GLY A 34 1.84 -40.58 23.17
CA GLY A 34 1.60 -41.37 21.97
C GLY A 34 2.67 -41.22 20.92
N CYS A 35 3.87 -41.74 21.20
CA CYS A 35 4.79 -42.54 20.36
C CYS A 35 4.86 -42.28 18.85
N GLN A 36 6.05 -41.87 18.47
CA GLN A 36 6.85 -42.21 17.30
C GLN A 36 6.45 -43.41 16.45
N LYS A 37 6.46 -43.21 15.13
CA LYS A 37 7.00 -44.20 14.18
C LYS A 37 7.40 -43.51 12.88
N GLU A 38 8.70 -43.44 12.60
CA GLU A 38 9.25 -43.28 11.25
C GLU A 38 8.94 -44.56 10.44
N PRO A 39 8.89 -44.45 9.11
CA PRO A 39 9.41 -45.52 8.26
C PRO A 39 10.53 -45.00 7.34
N GLU A 40 11.61 -45.59 7.51
CA GLU A 40 12.63 -46.22 6.70
C GLU A 40 12.66 -45.86 5.19
N SER A 41 13.83 -45.35 4.80
CA SER A 41 14.35 -45.23 3.45
C SER A 41 14.42 -46.56 2.71
N THR A 42 13.96 -46.57 1.47
CA THR A 42 14.40 -47.60 0.49
C THR A 42 15.06 -46.91 -0.68
N ASP A 43 16.36 -47.12 -0.74
CA ASP A 43 17.23 -46.98 -1.90
C ASP A 43 16.72 -47.86 -3.05
N THR A 44 16.68 -47.32 -4.25
CA THR A 44 16.76 -48.11 -5.45
C THR A 44 17.62 -47.39 -6.49
N GLN A 45 18.75 -47.98 -6.67
CA GLN A 45 19.82 -47.67 -7.59
C GLN A 45 19.50 -48.06 -9.03
N ALA A 46 20.09 -47.28 -9.94
CA ALA A 46 20.58 -47.62 -11.27
C ALA A 46 19.56 -47.76 -12.42
N THR A 47 19.75 -47.09 -13.51
CA THR A 47 20.65 -47.56 -14.56
C THR A 47 20.90 -46.47 -15.61
N ASN A 48 22.15 -46.28 -15.86
CA ASN A 48 22.76 -45.50 -16.93
C ASN A 48 22.53 -46.20 -18.29
N THR A 49 22.01 -45.49 -19.29
CA THR A 49 22.15 -45.88 -20.67
C THR A 49 22.44 -44.67 -21.55
N GLN A 50 23.70 -44.50 -21.90
CA GLN A 50 24.14 -43.65 -22.99
C GLN A 50 23.73 -44.27 -24.31
N VAL A 51 23.12 -43.48 -25.17
CA VAL A 51 23.19 -43.72 -26.63
C VAL A 51 23.50 -42.37 -27.29
N ALA A 52 24.63 -42.42 -27.99
CA ALA A 52 25.15 -41.31 -28.78
C ALA A 52 24.52 -41.28 -30.20
N THR A 53 24.68 -40.09 -30.80
CA THR A 53 24.75 -39.80 -32.22
C THR A 53 23.43 -39.44 -32.93
N ASN A 54 23.22 -38.17 -33.34
CA ASN A 54 23.58 -37.70 -34.66
C ASN A 54 23.41 -36.18 -34.80
N GLN A 55 24.43 -35.55 -35.34
CA GLN A 55 24.38 -34.16 -35.82
C GLN A 55 23.46 -34.03 -37.01
N THR A 56 22.57 -33.04 -36.98
CA THR A 56 22.00 -32.45 -38.19
C THR A 56 22.01 -30.93 -37.97
N THR A 57 22.91 -30.30 -38.67
CA THR A 57 23.03 -28.85 -38.81
C THR A 57 21.78 -28.33 -39.54
N THR A 58 20.94 -27.57 -38.88
CA THR A 58 19.94 -26.74 -39.53
C THR A 58 20.14 -25.33 -39.05
N GLU A 59 20.58 -24.48 -39.95
CA GLU A 59 20.65 -23.04 -39.76
C GLU A 59 19.26 -22.50 -39.47
N THR A 60 18.98 -22.16 -38.26
CA THR A 60 17.77 -21.40 -37.88
C THR A 60 18.19 -19.99 -37.60
N SER A 61 17.77 -19.11 -38.49
CA SER A 61 17.85 -17.67 -38.37
C SER A 61 17.46 -17.21 -36.95
N THR A 62 18.42 -16.65 -36.26
CA THR A 62 18.23 -16.01 -34.97
C THR A 62 17.37 -14.76 -35.17
N GLN A 63 16.07 -14.89 -34.99
CA GLN A 63 15.25 -13.74 -34.64
C GLN A 63 15.64 -13.37 -33.18
N VAL A 64 16.49 -12.37 -33.07
CA VAL A 64 16.67 -11.64 -31.81
C VAL A 64 15.35 -10.98 -31.49
N GLY A 65 14.47 -11.72 -30.82
CA GLY A 65 13.33 -11.13 -30.14
C GLY A 65 13.92 -10.13 -29.13
N GLN A 66 13.73 -8.86 -29.36
CA GLN A 66 13.91 -7.85 -28.35
C GLN A 66 12.99 -8.21 -27.20
N GLN A 67 13.54 -8.94 -26.23
CA GLN A 67 12.97 -9.08 -24.92
C GLN A 67 13.04 -7.69 -24.31
N GLN A 68 11.96 -6.92 -24.47
CA GLN A 68 11.76 -5.70 -23.67
C GLN A 68 11.82 -6.15 -22.21
N ASN A 69 12.92 -5.87 -21.58
CA ASN A 69 13.10 -5.99 -20.15
C ASN A 69 12.22 -4.91 -19.52
N SER A 70 10.91 -5.13 -19.48
CA SER A 70 9.99 -4.25 -18.78
C SER A 70 10.23 -4.51 -17.28
N GLU A 71 10.94 -3.59 -16.63
CA GLU A 71 11.10 -3.64 -15.17
C GLU A 71 9.73 -3.82 -14.50
N SER A 72 9.69 -4.67 -13.47
CA SER A 72 8.46 -4.90 -12.73
C SER A 72 8.10 -3.62 -11.97
N LEU A 73 6.87 -3.15 -12.12
CA LEU A 73 6.34 -1.99 -11.43
C LEU A 73 5.64 -2.46 -10.15
N THR A 74 6.14 -2.06 -9.00
CA THR A 74 5.57 -2.42 -7.69
C THR A 74 4.73 -1.28 -7.14
N ILE A 75 3.45 -1.53 -6.92
CA ILE A 75 2.49 -0.61 -6.31
C ILE A 75 2.14 -1.15 -4.94
N LEU A 76 2.42 -0.38 -3.90
CA LEU A 76 2.10 -0.73 -2.52
C LEU A 76 0.78 -0.07 -2.12
N ALA A 77 -0.20 -0.86 -1.74
CA ALA A 77 -1.39 -0.40 -1.05
C ALA A 77 -1.12 -0.49 0.47
N LEU A 78 -0.88 0.65 1.10
CA LEU A 78 -0.50 0.76 2.52
C LEU A 78 -1.60 1.44 3.31
N GLY A 79 -2.11 0.77 4.35
CA GLY A 79 -3.20 1.34 5.13
C GLY A 79 -3.78 0.40 6.18
N ASP A 80 -5.00 0.68 6.55
CA ASP A 80 -5.75 -0.03 7.60
C ASP A 80 -6.72 -1.11 7.05
N SER A 81 -7.86 -1.31 7.72
CA SER A 81 -8.89 -2.28 7.31
C SER A 81 -9.50 -2.01 5.94
N LEU A 82 -9.56 -0.74 5.51
CA LEU A 82 -10.03 -0.38 4.17
C LEU A 82 -9.08 -0.91 3.09
N THR A 83 -7.79 -0.94 3.37
CA THR A 83 -6.77 -1.49 2.47
C THR A 83 -6.70 -3.01 2.56
N GLU A 84 -6.75 -3.56 3.77
CA GLU A 84 -6.77 -5.01 3.98
C GLU A 84 -7.95 -5.67 3.27
N GLY A 85 -9.12 -5.04 3.29
CA GLY A 85 -10.37 -5.57 2.75
C GLY A 85 -11.15 -6.34 3.80
N LEU A 86 -11.26 -5.77 5.02
CA LEU A 86 -12.02 -6.39 6.10
C LEU A 86 -13.45 -6.71 5.68
N GLY A 87 -13.86 -7.98 5.85
CA GLY A 87 -15.22 -8.45 5.59
C GLY A 87 -15.55 -8.81 4.15
N VAL A 88 -14.59 -8.68 3.20
CA VAL A 88 -14.73 -9.18 1.82
C VAL A 88 -13.72 -10.29 1.53
N ALA A 89 -13.91 -11.02 0.43
CA ALA A 89 -12.95 -12.04 0.00
C ALA A 89 -11.63 -11.40 -0.45
N SER A 90 -10.55 -12.18 -0.44
CA SER A 90 -9.19 -11.67 -0.72
C SER A 90 -9.01 -11.14 -2.15
N ASP A 91 -9.84 -11.51 -3.08
CA ASP A 91 -9.88 -11.03 -4.47
C ASP A 91 -10.88 -9.88 -4.68
N GLU A 92 -11.64 -9.51 -3.66
CA GLU A 92 -12.68 -8.48 -3.70
C GLU A 92 -12.25 -7.14 -3.08
N ASN A 93 -11.13 -7.09 -2.36
CA ASN A 93 -10.60 -5.85 -1.80
C ASN A 93 -10.02 -4.93 -2.90
N TYR A 94 -9.84 -3.62 -2.61
CA TYR A 94 -9.38 -2.69 -3.64
C TYR A 94 -7.99 -3.03 -4.20
N PRO A 95 -6.99 -3.51 -3.44
CA PRO A 95 -5.70 -3.86 -4.02
C PRO A 95 -5.78 -4.98 -5.05
N ALA A 96 -6.58 -6.02 -4.79
CA ALA A 96 -6.78 -7.12 -5.71
C ALA A 96 -7.55 -6.69 -6.97
N GLN A 97 -8.61 -5.91 -6.80
CA GLN A 97 -9.36 -5.34 -7.93
C GLN A 97 -8.50 -4.38 -8.75
N LEU A 98 -7.66 -3.56 -8.12
CA LEU A 98 -6.71 -2.70 -8.80
C LEU A 98 -5.70 -3.52 -9.63
N GLN A 99 -5.17 -4.61 -9.07
CA GLN A 99 -4.29 -5.53 -9.77
C GLN A 99 -4.95 -6.07 -11.05
N ALA A 100 -6.19 -6.54 -10.95
CA ALA A 100 -6.94 -7.06 -12.09
C ALA A 100 -7.16 -5.97 -13.16
N ARG A 101 -7.57 -4.76 -12.74
CA ARG A 101 -7.81 -3.64 -13.64
C ARG A 101 -6.54 -3.17 -14.37
N LEU A 102 -5.41 -3.14 -13.68
CA LEU A 102 -4.12 -2.79 -14.30
C LEU A 102 -3.73 -3.82 -15.37
N GLN A 103 -3.94 -5.11 -15.13
CA GLN A 103 -3.69 -6.15 -16.11
C GLN A 103 -4.59 -6.02 -17.35
N GLU A 104 -5.88 -5.71 -17.17
CA GLU A 104 -6.82 -5.45 -18.26
C GLU A 104 -6.42 -4.22 -19.08
N LEU A 105 -5.89 -3.19 -18.43
CA LEU A 105 -5.39 -1.96 -19.07
C LEU A 105 -4.01 -2.13 -19.73
N GLY A 106 -3.43 -3.34 -19.68
CA GLY A 106 -2.17 -3.65 -20.34
C GLY A 106 -0.91 -3.47 -19.52
N TYR A 107 -1.01 -3.10 -18.23
CA TYR A 107 0.12 -3.03 -17.30
C TYR A 107 0.49 -4.42 -16.76
N LYS A 108 0.93 -5.32 -17.65
CA LYS A 108 1.16 -6.75 -17.35
C LYS A 108 2.25 -7.01 -16.31
N ASN A 109 3.23 -6.10 -16.20
CA ASN A 109 4.34 -6.14 -15.25
C ASN A 109 4.05 -5.42 -13.93
N ALA A 110 2.88 -4.79 -13.79
CA ALA A 110 2.47 -4.17 -12.54
C ALA A 110 2.10 -5.23 -11.50
N LYS A 111 2.62 -5.06 -10.28
CA LYS A 111 2.33 -5.87 -9.10
C LYS A 111 1.78 -4.97 -7.99
N VAL A 112 0.54 -5.22 -7.57
CA VAL A 112 -0.06 -4.55 -6.41
C VAL A 112 0.15 -5.40 -5.17
N ILE A 113 0.75 -4.82 -4.14
CA ILE A 113 0.98 -5.46 -2.84
C ILE A 113 -0.03 -4.89 -1.84
N ASN A 114 -0.86 -5.74 -1.26
CA ASN A 114 -1.73 -5.36 -0.15
C ASN A 114 -0.92 -5.37 1.16
N SER A 115 -0.78 -4.21 1.78
CA SER A 115 -0.17 -4.00 3.09
C SER A 115 -1.14 -3.26 4.03
N GLY A 116 -2.41 -3.66 3.99
CA GLY A 116 -3.44 -3.25 4.95
C GLY A 116 -3.32 -4.02 6.25
N LEU A 117 -3.68 -3.37 7.36
CA LEU A 117 -3.74 -3.99 8.68
C LEU A 117 -4.93 -3.43 9.46
N SER A 118 -5.94 -4.28 9.69
CA SER A 118 -7.18 -3.87 10.37
C SER A 118 -6.92 -3.26 11.74
N GLY A 119 -7.60 -2.15 12.02
CA GLY A 119 -7.48 -1.41 13.27
C GLY A 119 -6.20 -0.58 13.39
N GLU A 120 -5.37 -0.50 12.36
CA GLU A 120 -4.11 0.25 12.41
C GLU A 120 -4.35 1.75 12.48
N THR A 121 -3.64 2.41 13.39
CA THR A 121 -3.54 3.87 13.48
C THR A 121 -2.33 4.38 12.73
N SER A 122 -2.26 5.69 12.52
CA SER A 122 -1.09 6.34 11.93
C SER A 122 0.21 6.04 12.69
N THR A 123 0.15 5.95 14.02
CA THR A 123 1.29 5.53 14.88
C THR A 123 1.69 4.08 14.60
N GLY A 124 0.72 3.17 14.50
CA GLY A 124 0.97 1.76 14.18
C GLY A 124 1.67 1.61 12.84
N LEU A 125 1.18 2.32 11.83
CA LEU A 125 1.74 2.33 10.48
C LEU A 125 3.20 2.81 10.48
N VAL A 126 3.51 3.92 11.16
CA VAL A 126 4.89 4.44 11.28
C VAL A 126 5.82 3.40 11.91
N ASN A 127 5.36 2.67 12.93
CA ASN A 127 6.17 1.67 13.63
C ASN A 127 6.57 0.47 12.76
N ARG A 128 5.80 0.13 11.71
CA ARG A 128 6.13 -0.99 10.81
C ARG A 128 6.75 -0.57 9.48
N LEU A 129 6.98 0.71 9.26
CA LEU A 129 7.52 1.21 7.99
C LEU A 129 8.86 0.57 7.59
N ASP A 130 9.76 0.26 8.54
CA ASP A 130 11.04 -0.39 8.23
C ASP A 130 10.86 -1.75 7.55
N TRP A 131 9.84 -2.48 7.95
CA TRP A 131 9.49 -3.76 7.32
C TRP A 131 8.81 -3.53 5.96
N VAL A 132 7.88 -2.59 5.88
CA VAL A 132 7.14 -2.28 4.66
C VAL A 132 8.07 -1.79 3.54
N LEU A 133 9.03 -0.93 3.87
CA LEU A 133 9.99 -0.35 2.93
C LEU A 133 10.93 -1.38 2.27
N GLN A 134 11.03 -2.59 2.83
CA GLN A 134 11.76 -3.70 2.18
C GLN A 134 11.13 -4.15 0.86
N THR A 135 9.86 -3.83 0.64
CA THR A 135 9.15 -4.12 -0.63
C THR A 135 9.64 -3.25 -1.79
N LYS A 136 10.35 -2.13 -1.50
CA LYS A 136 10.87 -1.16 -2.48
C LYS A 136 9.82 -0.75 -3.52
N PRO A 137 8.68 -0.17 -3.09
CA PRO A 137 7.62 0.17 -4.01
C PRO A 137 8.00 1.36 -4.90
N ASP A 138 7.63 1.30 -6.17
CA ASP A 138 7.73 2.43 -7.10
C ASP A 138 6.64 3.46 -6.80
N ILE A 139 5.43 2.99 -6.48
CA ILE A 139 4.29 3.82 -6.07
C ILE A 139 3.72 3.29 -4.77
N THR A 140 3.36 4.19 -3.85
CA THR A 140 2.58 3.83 -2.65
C THR A 140 1.27 4.60 -2.62
N ILE A 141 0.15 3.88 -2.53
CA ILE A 141 -1.16 4.44 -2.19
C ILE A 141 -1.29 4.33 -0.67
N LEU A 142 -1.22 5.48 0.02
CA LEU A 142 -1.24 5.56 1.48
C LEU A 142 -2.62 6.00 1.97
N THR A 143 -3.32 5.13 2.72
CA THR A 143 -4.64 5.41 3.31
C THR A 143 -4.62 5.06 4.79
N VAL A 144 -4.64 6.07 5.66
CA VAL A 144 -4.60 5.89 7.11
C VAL A 144 -5.23 7.07 7.83
N GLY A 145 -5.71 6.88 9.04
CA GLY A 145 -6.21 7.93 9.92
C GLY A 145 -7.63 7.71 10.42
N ALA A 146 -8.45 6.88 9.77
CA ALA A 146 -9.80 6.58 10.22
C ALA A 146 -9.82 6.01 11.64
N ASN A 147 -8.91 5.08 11.95
CA ASN A 147 -8.77 4.50 13.28
C ASN A 147 -8.27 5.48 14.34
N ASP A 148 -7.48 6.46 13.93
CA ASP A 148 -7.05 7.56 14.80
C ASP A 148 -8.25 8.40 15.23
N ALA A 149 -9.09 8.79 14.26
CA ALA A 149 -10.30 9.54 14.52
C ALA A 149 -11.29 8.77 15.42
N ILE A 150 -11.55 7.48 15.12
CA ILE A 150 -12.42 6.62 15.94
C ILE A 150 -11.93 6.56 17.39
N ARG A 151 -10.61 6.65 17.63
CA ARG A 151 -10.02 6.64 18.97
C ARG A 151 -9.81 8.03 19.56
N GLY A 152 -10.22 9.10 18.86
CA GLY A 152 -10.07 10.47 19.32
C GLY A 152 -8.61 10.92 19.47
N ILE A 153 -7.70 10.37 18.64
CA ILE A 153 -6.29 10.77 18.63
C ILE A 153 -6.20 12.20 18.07
N ASP A 154 -5.39 13.03 18.74
CA ASP A 154 -5.22 14.42 18.33
C ASP A 154 -4.77 14.56 16.87
N VAL A 155 -5.41 15.46 16.11
CA VAL A 155 -5.16 15.67 14.68
C VAL A 155 -3.70 16.02 14.40
N ALA A 156 -3.04 16.79 15.27
CA ALA A 156 -1.63 17.12 15.10
C ALA A 156 -0.72 15.90 15.19
N THR A 157 -1.08 14.90 16.01
CA THR A 157 -0.37 13.62 16.06
C THR A 157 -0.55 12.83 14.76
N VAL A 158 -1.78 12.78 14.23
CA VAL A 158 -2.08 12.10 12.95
C VAL A 158 -1.34 12.77 11.80
N ASP A 159 -1.38 14.10 11.71
CA ASP A 159 -0.63 14.89 10.72
C ASP A 159 0.86 14.57 10.75
N ALA A 160 1.49 14.63 11.94
CA ALA A 160 2.91 14.35 12.10
C ALA A 160 3.29 12.92 11.67
N ASN A 161 2.45 11.93 11.99
CA ASN A 161 2.67 10.55 11.62
C ASN A 161 2.53 10.33 10.11
N ILE A 162 1.50 10.92 9.46
CA ILE A 162 1.33 10.82 8.01
C ILE A 162 2.51 11.48 7.30
N ARG A 163 2.95 12.67 7.72
CA ARG A 163 4.15 13.32 7.17
C ARG A 163 5.40 12.45 7.32
N THR A 164 5.57 11.83 8.47
CA THR A 164 6.67 10.90 8.71
C THR A 164 6.60 9.71 7.74
N ALA A 165 5.42 9.13 7.54
CA ALA A 165 5.24 8.02 6.62
C ALA A 165 5.54 8.45 5.16
N VAL A 166 4.96 9.57 4.71
CA VAL A 166 5.19 10.12 3.37
C VAL A 166 6.69 10.36 3.14
N LYS A 167 7.35 11.07 4.08
CA LYS A 167 8.79 11.34 3.95
C LYS A 167 9.61 10.06 3.81
N ARG A 168 9.36 9.06 4.66
CA ARG A 168 10.12 7.81 4.63
C ARG A 168 9.88 7.01 3.36
N LEU A 169 8.67 7.03 2.80
CA LEU A 169 8.34 6.43 1.52
C LEU A 169 9.08 7.13 0.37
N GLN A 170 9.07 8.47 0.36
CA GLN A 170 9.82 9.27 -0.62
C GLN A 170 11.34 9.06 -0.52
N ASP A 171 11.89 9.05 0.69
CA ASP A 171 13.33 8.78 0.93
C ASP A 171 13.74 7.37 0.46
N ASN A 172 12.78 6.43 0.40
CA ASN A 172 12.98 5.07 -0.14
C ASN A 172 12.78 4.98 -1.66
N GLY A 173 12.46 6.09 -2.33
CA GLY A 173 12.28 6.18 -3.77
C GLY A 173 10.84 5.95 -4.24
N SER A 174 9.87 5.83 -3.34
CA SER A 174 8.47 5.63 -3.71
C SER A 174 7.77 6.94 -4.04
N GLN A 175 7.07 6.97 -5.16
CA GLN A 175 6.09 8.02 -5.44
C GLN A 175 4.84 7.80 -4.58
N VAL A 176 4.41 8.82 -3.84
CA VAL A 176 3.30 8.67 -2.88
C VAL A 176 2.02 9.29 -3.44
N ILE A 177 0.94 8.51 -3.40
CA ILE A 177 -0.43 8.95 -3.60
C ILE A 177 -1.12 8.90 -2.25
N LEU A 178 -1.44 10.05 -1.67
CA LEU A 178 -2.12 10.14 -0.38
C LEU A 178 -3.63 10.05 -0.57
N GLY A 179 -4.27 9.06 0.05
CA GLY A 179 -5.73 8.94 0.11
C GLY A 179 -6.30 9.79 1.24
N GLY A 180 -6.99 10.86 0.90
CA GLY A 180 -7.69 11.70 1.87
C GLY A 180 -8.85 10.94 2.51
N MET A 181 -9.12 11.24 3.79
CA MET A 181 -10.17 10.63 4.59
C MET A 181 -11.10 11.70 5.19
N GLN A 182 -12.37 11.38 5.27
CA GLN A 182 -13.38 12.15 5.99
C GLN A 182 -14.01 11.27 7.07
N ILE A 183 -14.55 11.89 8.10
CA ILE A 183 -15.16 11.21 9.25
C ILE A 183 -16.52 11.81 9.57
N TYR A 184 -17.33 11.08 10.33
CA TYR A 184 -18.65 11.55 10.76
C TYR A 184 -18.56 12.68 11.79
N ASP A 185 -19.60 13.52 11.86
CA ASP A 185 -19.66 14.74 12.70
C ASP A 185 -19.76 14.48 14.22
N ASN A 186 -19.64 13.24 14.67
CA ASN A 186 -19.81 12.85 16.08
C ASN A 186 -18.63 13.26 17.00
N LEU A 187 -17.49 13.71 16.44
CA LEU A 187 -16.33 14.16 17.21
C LEU A 187 -16.24 15.68 17.40
N GLY A 188 -17.27 16.41 16.94
CA GLY A 188 -17.33 17.86 16.99
C GLY A 188 -16.72 18.52 15.74
N SER A 189 -17.31 19.66 15.36
CA SER A 189 -17.01 20.35 14.11
C SER A 189 -15.54 20.71 13.93
N ASP A 190 -14.89 21.16 14.99
CA ASP A 190 -13.48 21.61 14.94
C ASP A 190 -12.53 20.44 14.64
N TYR A 191 -12.76 19.29 15.26
CA TYR A 191 -11.98 18.09 15.00
C TYR A 191 -12.21 17.58 13.57
N VAL A 192 -13.47 17.49 13.13
CA VAL A 192 -13.84 17.01 11.79
C VAL A 192 -13.24 17.89 10.70
N GLN A 193 -13.33 19.23 10.86
CA GLN A 193 -12.75 20.18 9.91
C GLN A 193 -11.21 20.10 9.88
N ALA A 194 -10.56 20.07 11.05
CA ALA A 194 -9.13 19.95 11.13
C ALA A 194 -8.62 18.63 10.53
N PHE A 195 -9.32 17.52 10.79
CA PHE A 195 -8.99 16.20 10.25
C PHE A 195 -9.09 16.16 8.72
N ALA A 196 -10.18 16.68 8.14
CA ALA A 196 -10.35 16.73 6.70
C ALA A 196 -9.35 17.69 6.02
N ALA A 197 -9.02 18.83 6.66
CA ALA A 197 -8.12 19.83 6.11
C ALA A 197 -6.64 19.41 6.12
N MET A 198 -6.23 18.45 6.97
CA MET A 198 -4.81 18.05 7.05
C MET A 198 -4.32 17.34 5.80
N TYR A 199 -5.14 16.51 5.12
CA TYR A 199 -4.70 15.74 3.95
C TYR A 199 -4.29 16.62 2.76
N PRO A 200 -5.11 17.60 2.31
CA PRO A 200 -4.68 18.50 1.25
C PRO A 200 -3.45 19.33 1.64
N LYS A 201 -3.36 19.75 2.92
CA LYS A 201 -2.19 20.47 3.40
C LYS A 201 -0.93 19.61 3.39
N ILE A 202 -0.99 18.36 3.82
CA ILE A 202 0.13 17.42 3.73
C ILE A 202 0.55 17.21 2.28
N ALA A 203 -0.42 17.00 1.38
CA ALA A 203 -0.15 16.78 -0.03
C ALA A 203 0.57 17.97 -0.68
N GLU A 204 0.12 19.19 -0.39
CA GLU A 204 0.74 20.42 -0.87
C GLU A 204 2.16 20.60 -0.29
N ASP A 205 2.30 20.55 1.03
CA ASP A 205 3.57 20.78 1.74
C ASP A 205 4.66 19.77 1.35
N MET A 206 4.28 18.52 1.06
CA MET A 206 5.20 17.41 0.77
C MET A 206 5.29 17.06 -0.72
N ASN A 207 4.58 17.81 -1.57
CA ASN A 207 4.54 17.61 -3.02
C ASN A 207 4.20 16.16 -3.39
N VAL A 208 3.08 15.65 -2.88
CA VAL A 208 2.55 14.33 -3.20
C VAL A 208 1.15 14.43 -3.82
N THR A 209 0.83 13.47 -4.65
CA THR A 209 -0.47 13.39 -5.30
C THR A 209 -1.55 13.05 -4.28
N LEU A 210 -2.71 13.73 -4.34
CA LEU A 210 -3.83 13.55 -3.43
C LEU A 210 -5.03 12.90 -4.15
N ILE A 211 -5.61 11.88 -3.56
CA ILE A 211 -6.99 11.49 -3.79
C ILE A 211 -7.81 12.26 -2.75
N PRO A 212 -8.66 13.23 -3.12
CA PRO A 212 -9.31 14.13 -2.14
C PRO A 212 -10.12 13.41 -1.07
N PHE A 213 -10.86 12.38 -1.47
CA PHE A 213 -11.57 11.48 -0.57
C PHE A 213 -11.60 10.07 -1.17
N ILE A 214 -10.92 9.13 -0.51
CA ILE A 214 -10.76 7.76 -1.04
C ILE A 214 -12.10 7.02 -1.16
N LEU A 215 -13.09 7.33 -0.31
CA LEU A 215 -14.42 6.72 -0.28
C LEU A 215 -15.47 7.54 -1.01
N GLU A 216 -15.09 8.50 -1.87
CA GLU A 216 -16.05 9.31 -2.63
C GLU A 216 -17.02 8.43 -3.43
N GLY A 217 -18.32 8.72 -3.34
CA GLY A 217 -19.38 7.95 -3.99
C GLY A 217 -19.68 6.59 -3.36
N VAL A 218 -19.01 6.24 -2.26
CA VAL A 218 -19.22 4.98 -1.52
C VAL A 218 -19.62 5.23 -0.08
N ALA A 219 -18.96 6.15 0.61
CA ALA A 219 -19.25 6.43 2.02
C ALA A 219 -20.71 6.74 2.26
N ALA A 220 -21.25 6.19 3.34
CA ALA A 220 -22.65 6.35 3.77
C ALA A 220 -23.73 5.77 2.83
N ASP A 221 -23.39 5.12 1.70
CA ASP A 221 -24.36 4.38 0.90
C ASP A 221 -24.51 2.95 1.47
N PRO A 222 -25.71 2.58 1.99
CA PRO A 222 -25.90 1.28 2.61
C PRO A 222 -25.84 0.09 1.62
N LYS A 223 -25.85 0.34 0.32
CA LYS A 223 -25.66 -0.70 -0.71
C LYS A 223 -24.19 -0.97 -1.01
N LEU A 224 -23.35 0.04 -0.79
CA LEU A 224 -21.91 0.00 -1.10
C LEU A 224 -21.04 -0.22 0.15
N ASN A 225 -21.67 -0.22 1.34
CA ASN A 225 -21.03 -0.51 2.61
C ASN A 225 -21.63 -1.75 3.28
N GLN A 226 -20.82 -2.42 4.08
CA GLN A 226 -21.25 -3.54 4.91
C GLN A 226 -22.21 -3.04 6.03
N ALA A 227 -22.75 -3.95 6.81
CA ALA A 227 -23.72 -3.64 7.87
C ALA A 227 -23.17 -2.68 8.95
N ASP A 228 -21.87 -2.52 9.06
CA ASP A 228 -21.20 -1.58 9.96
C ASP A 228 -21.19 -0.13 9.45
N ALA A 229 -21.62 0.10 8.20
CA ALA A 229 -21.65 1.39 7.52
C ALA A 229 -20.27 2.09 7.39
N ILE A 230 -19.18 1.34 7.55
CA ILE A 230 -17.78 1.82 7.51
C ILE A 230 -17.01 1.16 6.37
N HIS A 231 -17.09 -0.16 6.29
CA HIS A 231 -16.29 -0.93 5.34
C HIS A 231 -17.06 -1.16 4.03
N PRO A 232 -16.43 -0.89 2.87
CA PRO A 232 -17.06 -1.11 1.58
C PRO A 232 -17.40 -2.59 1.33
N THR A 233 -18.44 -2.82 0.55
CA THR A 233 -18.69 -4.11 -0.11
C THR A 233 -17.73 -4.28 -1.29
N SER A 234 -17.70 -5.47 -1.92
CA SER A 234 -16.98 -5.71 -3.17
C SER A 234 -17.33 -4.69 -4.26
N GLU A 235 -18.63 -4.34 -4.40
CA GLU A 235 -19.09 -3.32 -5.34
C GLU A 235 -18.58 -1.91 -4.96
N GLY A 236 -18.59 -1.58 -3.67
CA GLY A 236 -18.00 -0.33 -3.16
C GLY A 236 -16.52 -0.22 -3.51
N TYR A 237 -15.76 -1.28 -3.34
CA TYR A 237 -14.35 -1.32 -3.76
C TYR A 237 -14.18 -1.17 -5.27
N THR A 238 -15.09 -1.70 -6.08
CA THR A 238 -15.06 -1.51 -7.54
C THR A 238 -15.18 -0.04 -7.92
N ILE A 239 -16.06 0.72 -7.24
CA ILE A 239 -16.21 2.16 -7.43
C ILE A 239 -14.94 2.90 -6.99
N ILE A 240 -14.38 2.58 -5.82
CA ILE A 240 -13.14 3.17 -5.32
C ILE A 240 -12.01 3.01 -6.35
N VAL A 241 -11.82 1.80 -6.87
CA VAL A 241 -10.77 1.52 -7.85
C VAL A 241 -10.99 2.32 -9.15
N ASN A 242 -12.18 2.24 -9.73
CA ASN A 242 -12.42 2.81 -11.06
C ASN A 242 -12.55 4.33 -11.05
N ASN A 243 -13.16 4.91 -10.01
CA ASN A 243 -13.52 6.32 -10.00
C ASN A 243 -12.56 7.17 -9.16
N ASN A 244 -11.95 6.62 -8.11
CA ASN A 244 -11.14 7.40 -7.18
C ASN A 244 -9.63 7.13 -7.34
N ILE A 245 -9.23 5.86 -7.55
CA ILE A 245 -7.80 5.50 -7.64
C ILE A 245 -7.28 5.59 -9.07
N LEU A 246 -7.89 4.90 -10.02
CA LEU A 246 -7.36 4.81 -11.39
C LEU A 246 -7.23 6.15 -12.12
N PRO A 247 -8.15 7.13 -11.99
CA PRO A 247 -7.97 8.43 -12.64
C PRO A 247 -6.74 9.18 -12.16
N ILE A 248 -6.36 8.99 -10.90
CA ILE A 248 -5.19 9.60 -10.27
C ILE A 248 -3.91 8.79 -10.54
N LEU A 249 -4.00 7.47 -10.51
CA LEU A 249 -2.84 6.58 -10.68
C LEU A 249 -2.34 6.52 -12.13
N LYS A 250 -3.23 6.57 -13.13
CA LYS A 250 -2.82 6.45 -14.54
C LYS A 250 -1.79 7.47 -15.01
N PRO A 251 -1.93 8.78 -14.73
CA PRO A 251 -0.92 9.77 -15.07
C PRO A 251 0.45 9.44 -14.48
N GLU A 252 0.50 8.97 -13.24
CA GLU A 252 1.74 8.58 -12.56
C GLU A 252 2.41 7.38 -13.23
N LEU A 253 1.61 6.39 -13.67
CA LEU A 253 2.09 5.23 -14.42
C LEU A 253 2.68 5.61 -15.78
N GLU A 254 2.04 6.54 -16.48
CA GLU A 254 2.56 7.04 -17.77
C GLU A 254 3.86 7.83 -17.60
N GLN A 255 3.98 8.61 -16.52
CA GLN A 255 5.21 9.33 -16.21
C GLN A 255 6.38 8.37 -15.92
N ILE A 256 6.15 7.31 -15.14
CA ILE A 256 7.18 6.29 -14.88
C ILE A 256 7.61 5.61 -16.18
N LYS A 257 6.67 5.23 -17.05
CA LYS A 257 6.99 4.64 -18.36
C LYS A 257 7.83 5.58 -19.22
N ALA A 258 7.48 6.86 -19.28
CA ALA A 258 8.22 7.86 -20.05
C ALA A 258 9.66 7.99 -19.55
N ASN A 259 9.87 8.06 -18.23
CA ASN A 259 11.19 8.14 -17.61
C ASN A 259 12.04 6.89 -17.90
N GLN A 260 11.44 5.69 -17.88
CA GLN A 260 12.12 4.44 -18.22
C GLN A 260 12.54 4.38 -19.70
N GLN A 261 11.73 4.92 -20.61
CA GLN A 261 12.05 5.00 -22.04
C GLN A 261 13.20 5.94 -22.33
N ASP A 262 13.26 7.10 -21.67
CA ASP A 262 14.35 8.07 -21.81
C ASP A 262 15.70 7.49 -21.34
N LEU A 263 15.71 6.67 -20.29
CA LEU A 263 16.90 5.99 -19.78
C LEU A 263 17.35 4.83 -20.67
N SER A 264 16.47 4.25 -21.48
CA SER A 264 16.75 3.15 -22.40
C SER A 264 17.07 3.59 -23.83
N GLY A 265 17.02 4.90 -24.13
CA GLY A 265 17.40 5.48 -25.41
C GLY A 265 18.87 5.21 -25.76
N PRO A 266 19.26 5.12 -27.06
CA PRO A 266 20.64 4.83 -27.44
C PRO A 266 21.57 5.89 -26.83
N ALA A 267 22.56 5.41 -26.06
CA ALA A 267 23.63 6.25 -25.54
C ALA A 267 24.18 7.11 -26.66
N ASN A 268 23.98 8.42 -26.55
CA ASN A 268 24.47 9.39 -27.51
C ASN A 268 25.99 9.28 -27.51
N THR A 269 26.53 8.54 -28.50
CA THR A 269 27.97 8.40 -28.73
C THR A 269 28.46 9.77 -29.17
N SER A 270 28.73 10.65 -28.22
CA SER A 270 29.49 11.88 -28.48
C SER A 270 30.88 11.45 -28.94
N ALA A 271 31.04 11.47 -30.25
CA ALA A 271 32.33 11.27 -30.90
C ALA A 271 33.35 12.25 -30.29
N ASN A 272 34.26 11.69 -29.55
CA ASN A 272 35.45 12.35 -29.06
C ASN A 272 36.36 12.60 -30.27
N THR A 273 36.13 13.71 -30.99
CA THR A 273 37.05 14.19 -32.02
C THR A 273 38.25 14.81 -31.31
N SER A 274 39.26 13.97 -31.10
CA SER A 274 40.59 14.43 -30.69
C SER A 274 41.14 15.39 -31.73
N ALA A 275 41.01 16.70 -31.51
CA ALA A 275 41.76 17.70 -32.19
C ALA A 275 43.22 17.63 -31.71
N ASN A 276 44.04 17.04 -32.57
CA ASN A 276 45.47 16.97 -32.43
C ASN A 276 46.03 18.41 -32.67
N THR A 277 46.19 19.19 -31.62
CA THR A 277 46.85 20.49 -31.68
C THR A 277 48.36 20.31 -31.54
N LYS A 278 49.05 20.45 -32.66
CA LYS A 278 50.50 20.52 -32.75
C LYS A 278 51.01 21.67 -31.87
N ILE A 279 51.83 21.37 -30.89
CA ILE A 279 52.60 22.30 -30.08
C ILE A 279 53.72 22.85 -30.95
N ALA A 280 53.68 24.15 -31.27
CA ALA A 280 54.80 24.88 -31.83
C ALA A 280 55.68 25.41 -30.69
N THR A 281 56.94 25.05 -30.72
CA THR A 281 58.02 25.55 -29.86
C THR A 281 58.30 27.02 -30.08
N PRO A 282 58.47 27.86 -29.05
CA PRO A 282 58.97 29.20 -29.23
C PRO A 282 60.49 29.20 -29.31
N THR A 283 61.02 29.81 -30.36
CA THR A 283 62.43 30.11 -30.57
C THR A 283 62.83 31.25 -29.63
N GLU A 284 63.88 31.02 -28.85
CA GLU A 284 64.64 31.99 -28.10
C GLU A 284 65.27 33.00 -29.06
N THR A 285 65.18 34.30 -28.82
CA THR A 285 66.04 35.34 -29.41
C THR A 285 66.50 36.24 -28.30
N THR A 286 67.82 36.20 -28.09
CA THR A 286 68.64 37.07 -27.27
C THR A 286 68.76 38.45 -27.92
N GLN A 287 68.52 39.55 -27.19
CA GLN A 287 69.36 40.75 -27.01
C GLN A 287 68.77 41.60 -25.89
#